data_f8cb0ba4c0b2df199f9bf88f7f4883dc
#
_entry.id   f8cb0ba4c0b2df199f9bf88f7f4883dc
#
_cell.length_a   1.000
_cell.length_b   1.000
_cell.length_c   1.000
_cell.angle_alpha   90.00
_cell.angle_beta   90.00
_cell.angle_gamma   90.00
#
_symmetry.space_group_name_H-M   'P 1'
#
loop_
_entity.id
_entity.type
_entity.pdbx_description
1 polymer ?
#
loop_
_entity_poly.entity_id
_entity_poly.type
_entity_poly.pdbx_seq_one_letter_code
_entity_poly.pdbx_strand_id
1 'polypeptide(L)'
;MYKPWTRRVFLQGLTASASAISLAACRQQFTPSPLTQAPNPIAAAWMTNPVVDPASLEKPNITVGFVPVNDCAPFAIAWEKGLFQKYGLNVTLSREASWGNSRDGVIFGRLDASPVVSGAVTNARIGAEGARKVPLCAAMTIHRHGNAITFNRKLWEAGIRPWSTYGGNLEAFGRDLRQYWQTAPLDERVWAVVLSSSIYEYFVRYLVAAAGINPLDSLRLIITPPPQMVSNMRIGAMQAYMVAEPWNTRAIVGNEGIGFTFAQGREIWQGHPDRLLAVRESFIQDHPKTYRSLVKAMIEACQYCSNPANREEVATIISQRSFTGAKVKLTRPGIVGNYNYGGFDHQPRMTNSADTTLFFDLPDSISTIPHNHSTFLWQSECLWLMTQATRWGQISEFPKNAEAIARQAWRTDLYRDIAGEMGINCPSEDYKVEPSTAFIDGKRFDPSDPVGYLTSFDIRANAPKSYFFS
;
A
#
# COMPACT_ATOMS: atom_id res chain seq x y z
N MET A 1 42.19 -31.49 37.33
CA MET A 1 42.24 -32.22 36.05
C MET A 1 40.82 -32.46 35.56
N TYR A 2 40.34 -31.60 34.67
CA TYR A 2 39.01 -31.76 34.02
C TYR A 2 39.23 -32.43 32.67
N LYS A 3 38.62 -33.62 32.46
CA LYS A 3 38.60 -34.30 31.15
C LYS A 3 37.45 -33.73 30.33
N PRO A 4 37.64 -33.35 29.04
CA PRO A 4 36.56 -32.89 28.18
C PRO A 4 35.68 -34.06 27.72
N TRP A 5 34.38 -33.86 27.76
CA TRP A 5 33.39 -34.81 27.26
C TRP A 5 33.41 -34.82 25.72
N THR A 6 33.57 -36.01 25.15
CA THR A 6 33.56 -36.20 23.70
C THR A 6 32.13 -36.38 23.20
N ARG A 7 31.86 -35.90 21.96
CA ARG A 7 30.58 -35.94 21.24
C ARG A 7 29.87 -37.32 21.21
N ARG A 8 30.55 -38.42 21.56
CA ARG A 8 30.03 -39.79 21.51
C ARG A 8 29.18 -40.17 22.75
N VAL A 9 29.29 -39.47 23.84
CA VAL A 9 28.54 -39.76 25.09
C VAL A 9 27.17 -39.06 25.10
N PHE A 10 26.95 -38.06 24.23
CA PHE A 10 25.66 -37.37 24.15
C PHE A 10 24.60 -38.11 23.30
N LEU A 11 24.99 -39.11 22.54
CA LEU A 11 24.10 -39.88 21.65
C LEU A 11 23.62 -41.23 22.21
N GLN A 12 24.05 -41.65 23.39
CA GLN A 12 23.62 -42.92 23.99
C GLN A 12 22.67 -42.79 25.18
N GLY A 13 22.22 -41.58 25.51
CA GLY A 13 21.29 -41.31 26.62
C GLY A 13 19.82 -41.11 26.23
N LEU A 14 19.42 -41.32 24.96
CA LEU A 14 18.07 -41.04 24.43
C LEU A 14 17.38 -42.28 23.80
N THR A 15 17.46 -43.43 24.52
CA THR A 15 16.59 -44.54 24.17
C THR A 15 15.94 -45.07 25.44
N ALA A 16 14.82 -44.49 25.81
CA ALA A 16 13.71 -45.07 26.57
C ALA A 16 12.80 -43.96 27.11
N SER A 17 11.86 -43.53 26.31
CA SER A 17 10.53 -43.04 26.67
C SER A 17 9.88 -42.46 25.37
N ALA A 18 9.47 -43.34 24.50
CA ALA A 18 8.57 -42.99 23.40
C ALA A 18 7.15 -42.82 23.97
N SER A 19 6.92 -41.75 24.68
CA SER A 19 5.60 -41.17 24.80
C SER A 19 5.38 -40.34 23.52
N ALA A 20 4.51 -40.84 22.63
CA ALA A 20 4.04 -40.13 21.45
C ALA A 20 3.27 -38.87 21.88
N ILE A 21 3.99 -37.81 22.20
CA ILE A 21 3.48 -36.46 22.12
C ILE A 21 3.53 -36.14 20.62
N SER A 22 2.40 -36.35 19.96
CA SER A 22 2.13 -35.81 18.64
C SER A 22 2.37 -34.30 18.72
N LEU A 23 3.54 -33.88 18.27
CA LEU A 23 3.79 -32.54 17.82
C LEU A 23 2.91 -32.28 16.57
N ALA A 24 1.60 -32.17 16.81
CA ALA A 24 0.71 -31.36 15.99
C ALA A 24 1.15 -29.91 16.21
N ALA A 25 2.40 -29.61 15.79
CA ALA A 25 2.80 -28.25 15.54
C ALA A 25 1.73 -27.66 14.65
N CYS A 26 0.98 -26.70 15.17
CA CYS A 26 0.04 -25.87 14.46
C CYS A 26 0.75 -25.23 13.25
N ARG A 27 0.92 -25.97 12.18
CA ARG A 27 0.85 -25.44 10.84
C ARG A 27 -0.63 -25.06 10.61
N GLN A 28 -1.12 -24.05 11.28
CA GLN A 28 -2.18 -23.24 10.70
C GLN A 28 -1.58 -22.62 9.44
N GLN A 29 -1.57 -23.38 8.36
CA GLN A 29 -1.64 -22.78 7.04
C GLN A 29 -2.88 -21.90 7.12
N PHE A 30 -2.68 -20.58 7.15
CA PHE A 30 -3.73 -19.63 6.88
C PHE A 30 -4.17 -19.89 5.43
N THR A 31 -5.04 -20.87 5.26
CA THR A 31 -5.81 -20.95 4.03
C THR A 31 -6.75 -19.77 4.08
N PRO A 32 -6.67 -18.85 3.09
CA PRO A 32 -7.61 -17.76 3.00
C PRO A 32 -9.02 -18.35 3.01
N SER A 33 -9.83 -17.98 3.98
CA SER A 33 -11.22 -18.44 4.02
C SER A 33 -12.00 -17.60 3.01
N PRO A 34 -12.59 -18.18 1.98
CA PRO A 34 -13.50 -17.47 1.09
C PRO A 34 -14.67 -16.92 1.90
N LEU A 35 -15.11 -15.71 1.59
CA LEU A 35 -16.33 -15.15 2.17
C LEU A 35 -17.51 -15.90 1.57
N THR A 36 -18.14 -16.77 2.37
CA THR A 36 -19.36 -17.51 2.04
C THR A 36 -20.52 -16.94 2.84
N GLN A 37 -20.96 -15.74 2.54
CA GLN A 37 -22.22 -15.22 3.05
C GLN A 37 -23.34 -15.48 2.03
N ALA A 38 -24.57 -15.70 2.53
CA ALA A 38 -25.75 -15.65 1.69
C ALA A 38 -25.80 -14.27 1.00
N PRO A 39 -26.12 -14.20 -0.29
CA PRO A 39 -26.13 -12.94 -1.02
C PRO A 39 -27.10 -11.97 -0.35
N ASN A 40 -26.62 -10.72 -0.17
CA ASN A 40 -27.46 -9.59 0.22
C ASN A 40 -28.66 -9.48 -0.74
N PRO A 41 -29.87 -9.07 -0.27
CA PRO A 41 -31.05 -8.90 -1.14
C PRO A 41 -30.78 -8.06 -2.40
N ILE A 42 -29.92 -7.04 -2.33
CA ILE A 42 -29.51 -6.22 -3.48
C ILE A 42 -28.70 -7.06 -4.48
N ALA A 43 -27.75 -7.83 -3.99
CA ALA A 43 -26.99 -8.76 -4.84
C ALA A 43 -27.89 -9.81 -5.50
N ALA A 44 -28.91 -10.31 -4.76
CA ALA A 44 -29.89 -11.23 -5.29
C ALA A 44 -30.71 -10.64 -6.45
N ALA A 45 -31.08 -9.35 -6.40
CA ALA A 45 -31.77 -8.67 -7.49
C ALA A 45 -30.93 -8.63 -8.77
N TRP A 46 -29.63 -8.37 -8.67
CA TRP A 46 -28.71 -8.38 -9.83
C TRP A 46 -28.44 -9.79 -10.37
N MET A 47 -28.57 -10.84 -9.55
CA MET A 47 -28.45 -12.23 -10.02
C MET A 47 -29.58 -12.62 -11.00
N THR A 48 -30.74 -11.97 -10.88
CA THR A 48 -31.90 -12.23 -11.75
C THR A 48 -31.95 -11.34 -12.98
N ASN A 49 -31.36 -10.13 -12.93
CA ASN A 49 -31.37 -9.17 -14.04
C ASN A 49 -30.05 -8.36 -14.09
N PRO A 50 -28.92 -8.96 -14.43
CA PRO A 50 -27.64 -8.27 -14.54
C PRO A 50 -27.62 -7.32 -15.76
N VAL A 51 -26.78 -6.28 -15.69
CA VAL A 51 -26.51 -5.38 -16.83
C VAL A 51 -25.65 -6.07 -17.88
N VAL A 52 -24.78 -6.99 -17.44
CA VAL A 52 -23.96 -7.83 -18.32
C VAL A 52 -24.36 -9.29 -18.10
N ASP A 53 -24.74 -9.98 -19.18
CA ASP A 53 -25.05 -11.41 -19.12
C ASP A 53 -23.81 -12.23 -18.75
N PRO A 54 -23.82 -12.98 -17.63
CA PRO A 54 -22.71 -13.83 -17.24
C PRO A 54 -22.27 -14.82 -18.32
N ALA A 55 -23.20 -15.29 -19.16
CA ALA A 55 -22.90 -16.24 -20.24
C ALA A 55 -22.08 -15.58 -21.38
N SER A 56 -22.04 -14.27 -21.43
CA SER A 56 -21.23 -13.52 -22.42
C SER A 56 -19.76 -13.37 -22.01
N LEU A 57 -19.42 -13.70 -20.75
CA LEU A 57 -18.07 -13.54 -20.21
C LEU A 57 -17.25 -14.82 -20.41
N GLU A 58 -15.97 -14.66 -20.66
CA GLU A 58 -15.04 -15.80 -20.84
C GLU A 58 -14.85 -16.59 -19.52
N LYS A 59 -14.86 -15.87 -18.39
CA LYS A 59 -14.67 -16.43 -17.05
C LYS A 59 -15.50 -15.65 -16.02
N PRO A 60 -16.81 -15.92 -15.88
CA PRO A 60 -17.65 -15.19 -14.93
C PRO A 60 -17.29 -15.48 -13.46
N ASN A 61 -16.74 -16.65 -13.17
CA ASN A 61 -16.33 -17.05 -11.81
C ASN A 61 -14.86 -16.70 -11.60
N ILE A 62 -14.58 -15.69 -10.77
CA ILE A 62 -13.22 -15.22 -10.48
C ILE A 62 -12.95 -15.12 -8.98
N THR A 63 -11.68 -15.25 -8.62
CA THR A 63 -11.21 -15.06 -7.24
C THR A 63 -10.43 -13.77 -7.15
N VAL A 64 -10.91 -12.84 -6.31
CA VAL A 64 -10.30 -11.52 -6.09
C VAL A 64 -9.80 -11.43 -4.66
N GLY A 65 -8.50 -11.12 -4.51
CA GLY A 65 -7.89 -10.92 -3.20
C GLY A 65 -8.25 -9.58 -2.57
N PHE A 66 -8.08 -9.47 -1.25
CA PHE A 66 -8.02 -8.21 -0.53
C PHE A 66 -7.24 -8.38 0.78
N VAL A 67 -6.62 -7.30 1.27
CA VAL A 67 -5.97 -7.27 2.59
C VAL A 67 -6.91 -6.53 3.57
N PRO A 68 -7.03 -6.96 4.85
CA PRO A 68 -7.97 -6.40 5.81
C PRO A 68 -7.50 -5.04 6.38
N VAL A 69 -7.50 -4.03 5.54
CA VAL A 69 -7.21 -2.61 5.82
C VAL A 69 -8.30 -1.75 5.16
N ASN A 70 -8.33 -0.45 5.42
CA ASN A 70 -9.42 0.43 4.92
C ASN A 70 -9.55 0.43 3.40
N ASP A 71 -8.48 0.15 2.68
CA ASP A 71 -8.46 0.07 1.20
C ASP A 71 -9.29 -1.11 0.64
N CYS A 72 -9.75 -2.03 1.49
CA CYS A 72 -10.71 -3.05 1.07
C CYS A 72 -12.12 -2.46 0.80
N ALA A 73 -12.35 -1.18 1.09
CA ALA A 73 -13.67 -0.55 1.00
C ALA A 73 -14.36 -0.74 -0.37
N PRO A 74 -13.74 -0.47 -1.54
CA PRO A 74 -14.40 -0.70 -2.81
C PRO A 74 -14.77 -2.16 -3.06
N PHE A 75 -13.94 -3.11 -2.59
CA PHE A 75 -14.24 -4.55 -2.71
C PHE A 75 -15.41 -4.97 -1.82
N ALA A 76 -15.44 -4.44 -0.59
CA ALA A 76 -16.53 -4.66 0.35
C ALA A 76 -17.85 -4.09 -0.19
N ILE A 77 -17.82 -2.87 -0.74
CA ILE A 77 -18.99 -2.24 -1.35
C ILE A 77 -19.44 -2.97 -2.60
N ALA A 78 -18.51 -3.36 -3.48
CA ALA A 78 -18.88 -4.14 -4.67
C ALA A 78 -19.55 -5.48 -4.29
N TRP A 79 -19.11 -6.10 -3.20
CA TRP A 79 -19.71 -7.31 -2.66
C TRP A 79 -21.08 -7.05 -2.03
N GLU A 80 -21.17 -6.11 -1.07
CA GLU A 80 -22.39 -5.84 -0.31
C GLU A 80 -23.51 -5.21 -1.17
N LYS A 81 -23.15 -4.41 -2.18
CA LYS A 81 -24.12 -3.77 -3.10
C LYS A 81 -24.37 -4.59 -4.36
N GLY A 82 -23.78 -5.77 -4.49
CA GLY A 82 -24.01 -6.66 -5.65
C GLY A 82 -23.48 -6.13 -6.96
N LEU A 83 -22.46 -5.25 -6.94
CA LEU A 83 -21.92 -4.65 -8.16
C LEU A 83 -21.18 -5.69 -9.02
N PHE A 84 -20.60 -6.70 -8.42
CA PHE A 84 -20.02 -7.81 -9.19
C PHE A 84 -21.10 -8.52 -10.00
N GLN A 85 -22.22 -8.88 -9.37
CA GLN A 85 -23.35 -9.54 -10.01
C GLN A 85 -24.01 -8.64 -11.06
N LYS A 86 -24.11 -7.32 -10.82
CA LYS A 86 -24.57 -6.34 -11.78
C LYS A 86 -23.82 -6.45 -13.12
N TYR A 87 -22.51 -6.65 -13.05
CA TYR A 87 -21.64 -6.78 -14.22
C TYR A 87 -21.36 -8.25 -14.61
N GLY A 88 -22.22 -9.19 -14.23
CA GLY A 88 -22.18 -10.59 -14.66
C GLY A 88 -21.12 -11.45 -13.98
N LEU A 89 -20.49 -10.95 -12.90
CA LEU A 89 -19.41 -11.65 -12.22
C LEU A 89 -19.90 -12.38 -10.97
N ASN A 90 -19.45 -13.62 -10.79
CA ASN A 90 -19.53 -14.36 -9.55
C ASN A 90 -18.14 -14.33 -8.87
N VAL A 91 -17.94 -13.35 -7.99
CA VAL A 91 -16.65 -13.11 -7.35
C VAL A 91 -16.55 -13.82 -6.01
N THR A 92 -15.50 -14.62 -5.82
CA THR A 92 -15.07 -15.10 -4.52
C THR A 92 -14.04 -14.13 -3.96
N LEU A 93 -14.36 -13.43 -2.86
CA LEU A 93 -13.39 -12.58 -2.18
C LEU A 93 -12.46 -13.42 -1.28
N SER A 94 -11.15 -13.30 -1.49
CA SER A 94 -10.12 -13.99 -0.72
C SER A 94 -9.40 -13.01 0.20
N ARG A 95 -9.51 -13.23 1.51
CA ARG A 95 -8.86 -12.39 2.52
C ARG A 95 -7.40 -12.79 2.68
N GLU A 96 -6.49 -11.90 2.30
CA GLU A 96 -5.05 -12.15 2.30
C GLU A 96 -4.40 -11.68 3.59
N ALA A 97 -3.41 -12.46 4.09
CA ALA A 97 -2.72 -12.15 5.34
C ALA A 97 -1.71 -11.00 5.21
N SER A 98 -1.21 -10.73 4.00
CA SER A 98 -0.18 -9.73 3.73
C SER A 98 -0.23 -9.27 2.27
N TRP A 99 0.46 -8.15 1.99
CA TRP A 99 0.63 -7.65 0.62
C TRP A 99 1.50 -8.56 -0.25
N GLY A 100 2.44 -9.30 0.37
CA GLY A 100 3.18 -10.36 -0.31
C GLY A 100 2.24 -11.46 -0.79
N ASN A 101 1.35 -11.96 0.07
CA ASN A 101 0.38 -12.99 -0.31
C ASN A 101 -0.58 -12.51 -1.41
N SER A 102 -0.99 -11.23 -1.36
CA SER A 102 -1.84 -10.60 -2.38
C SER A 102 -1.13 -10.58 -3.74
N ARG A 103 0.09 -10.04 -3.80
CA ARG A 103 0.91 -10.01 -5.02
C ARG A 103 1.20 -11.42 -5.56
N ASP A 104 1.68 -12.30 -4.72
CA ASP A 104 2.10 -13.65 -5.11
C ASP A 104 0.89 -14.50 -5.51
N GLY A 105 -0.28 -14.27 -4.89
CA GLY A 105 -1.53 -14.89 -5.30
C GLY A 105 -1.89 -14.58 -6.76
N VAL A 106 -1.67 -13.34 -7.22
CA VAL A 106 -1.86 -12.95 -8.63
C VAL A 106 -0.75 -13.56 -9.51
N ILE A 107 0.52 -13.44 -9.09
CA ILE A 107 1.67 -13.97 -9.86
C ILE A 107 1.50 -15.45 -10.16
N PHE A 108 1.12 -16.26 -9.17
CA PHE A 108 1.01 -17.71 -9.29
C PHE A 108 -0.40 -18.20 -9.70
N GLY A 109 -1.35 -17.30 -9.95
CA GLY A 109 -2.67 -17.64 -10.48
C GLY A 109 -3.66 -18.19 -9.46
N ARG A 110 -3.37 -18.12 -8.16
CA ARG A 110 -4.32 -18.40 -7.10
C ARG A 110 -5.44 -17.35 -7.03
N LEU A 111 -5.07 -16.12 -7.35
CA LEU A 111 -5.99 -14.99 -7.51
C LEU A 111 -6.02 -14.56 -8.97
N ASP A 112 -7.21 -14.26 -9.47
CA ASP A 112 -7.38 -13.68 -10.79
C ASP A 112 -7.00 -12.20 -10.79
N ALA A 113 -7.39 -11.48 -9.73
CA ALA A 113 -7.06 -10.09 -9.49
C ALA A 113 -6.85 -9.84 -7.99
N SER A 114 -6.11 -8.79 -7.64
CA SER A 114 -6.00 -8.31 -6.26
C SER A 114 -5.54 -6.86 -6.22
N PRO A 115 -5.94 -6.07 -5.21
CA PRO A 115 -5.25 -4.83 -4.94
C PRO A 115 -3.81 -5.13 -4.53
N VAL A 116 -2.89 -4.35 -5.04
CA VAL A 116 -1.48 -4.39 -4.63
C VAL A 116 -0.98 -2.99 -4.34
N VAL A 117 0.02 -2.88 -3.48
CA VAL A 117 0.69 -1.59 -3.21
C VAL A 117 1.33 -1.07 -4.49
N SER A 118 1.18 0.21 -4.78
CA SER A 118 1.85 0.85 -5.91
C SER A 118 3.36 0.59 -5.88
N GLY A 119 3.92 0.31 -7.03
CA GLY A 119 5.26 -0.22 -7.19
C GLY A 119 5.28 -1.73 -7.45
N ALA A 120 4.41 -2.53 -6.80
CA ALA A 120 4.45 -3.98 -6.97
C ALA A 120 4.23 -4.45 -8.42
N VAL A 121 3.31 -3.80 -9.17
CA VAL A 121 3.08 -4.10 -10.59
C VAL A 121 4.32 -3.76 -11.43
N THR A 122 4.84 -2.54 -11.27
CA THR A 122 6.03 -2.06 -11.97
C THR A 122 7.25 -2.93 -11.64
N ASN A 123 7.49 -3.16 -10.35
CA ASN A 123 8.67 -3.88 -9.86
C ASN A 123 8.67 -5.37 -10.22
N ALA A 124 7.48 -6.02 -10.26
CA ALA A 124 7.36 -7.37 -10.79
C ALA A 124 7.75 -7.43 -12.27
N ARG A 125 7.36 -6.43 -13.06
CA ARG A 125 7.67 -6.38 -14.50
C ARG A 125 9.15 -6.09 -14.78
N ILE A 126 9.81 -5.23 -13.99
CA ILE A 126 11.24 -4.92 -14.17
C ILE A 126 12.19 -5.91 -13.48
N GLY A 127 11.67 -6.76 -12.59
CA GLY A 127 12.48 -7.70 -11.82
C GLY A 127 13.31 -7.03 -10.74
N ALA A 128 12.72 -6.07 -10.01
CA ALA A 128 13.39 -5.38 -8.89
C ALA A 128 13.91 -6.38 -7.85
N GLU A 129 15.03 -6.03 -7.20
CA GLU A 129 15.72 -6.87 -6.20
C GLU A 129 16.17 -8.24 -6.74
N GLY A 130 16.41 -8.33 -8.07
CA GLY A 130 16.83 -9.57 -8.71
C GLY A 130 15.71 -10.62 -8.86
N ALA A 131 14.46 -10.24 -8.61
CA ALA A 131 13.32 -11.14 -8.77
C ALA A 131 13.08 -11.50 -10.25
N ARG A 132 12.49 -12.67 -10.50
CA ARG A 132 12.03 -13.02 -11.85
C ARG A 132 11.02 -12.00 -12.34
N LYS A 133 11.20 -11.53 -13.58
CA LYS A 133 10.23 -10.65 -14.25
C LYS A 133 8.90 -11.37 -14.49
N VAL A 134 7.83 -10.75 -14.07
CA VAL A 134 6.45 -11.25 -14.25
C VAL A 134 5.60 -10.14 -14.88
N PRO A 135 4.89 -10.41 -15.99
CA PRO A 135 4.10 -9.42 -16.68
C PRO A 135 2.78 -9.12 -15.94
N LEU A 136 2.87 -8.47 -14.78
CA LEU A 136 1.73 -7.88 -14.11
C LEU A 136 1.34 -6.57 -14.78
N CYS A 137 0.05 -6.24 -14.75
CA CYS A 137 -0.47 -4.96 -15.19
C CYS A 137 -1.72 -4.55 -14.39
N ALA A 138 -2.11 -3.29 -14.53
CA ALA A 138 -3.31 -2.74 -13.96
C ALA A 138 -3.93 -1.72 -14.93
N ALA A 139 -5.27 -1.65 -14.98
CA ALA A 139 -5.96 -0.60 -15.73
C ALA A 139 -6.57 0.47 -14.81
N MET A 140 -6.54 0.30 -13.49
CA MET A 140 -7.08 1.30 -12.57
C MET A 140 -6.32 1.39 -11.26
N THR A 141 -6.37 2.56 -10.66
CA THR A 141 -6.05 2.79 -9.24
C THR A 141 -7.32 2.54 -8.43
N ILE A 142 -7.21 1.82 -7.31
CA ILE A 142 -8.33 1.59 -6.39
C ILE A 142 -8.59 2.82 -5.52
N HIS A 143 -7.52 3.43 -5.05
CA HIS A 143 -7.57 4.68 -4.29
C HIS A 143 -6.21 5.36 -4.28
N ARG A 144 -6.23 6.64 -3.92
CA ARG A 144 -5.05 7.45 -3.65
C ARG A 144 -5.01 7.82 -2.17
N HIS A 145 -3.82 8.11 -1.60
CA HIS A 145 -3.62 8.41 -0.19
C HIS A 145 -3.98 7.22 0.73
N GLY A 146 -4.48 7.46 1.96
CA GLY A 146 -4.98 6.42 2.86
C GLY A 146 -3.90 5.71 3.70
N ASN A 147 -2.67 6.20 3.69
CA ASN A 147 -1.54 5.66 4.43
C ASN A 147 -0.81 6.75 5.22
N ALA A 148 -0.02 6.33 6.22
CA ALA A 148 0.77 7.25 7.04
C ALA A 148 2.00 6.58 7.64
N ILE A 149 2.95 7.41 8.07
CA ILE A 149 4.09 7.01 8.91
C ILE A 149 3.73 7.29 10.36
N THR A 150 3.74 6.25 11.19
CA THR A 150 3.52 6.33 12.63
C THR A 150 4.84 6.11 13.37
N PHE A 151 5.14 7.01 14.31
CA PHE A 151 6.30 6.98 15.19
C PHE A 151 5.88 6.56 16.60
N ASN A 152 6.79 5.89 17.32
CA ASN A 152 6.57 5.46 18.69
C ASN A 152 6.81 6.59 19.72
N ARG A 153 6.53 6.30 20.99
CA ARG A 153 6.73 7.23 22.11
C ARG A 153 8.17 7.68 22.27
N LYS A 154 9.18 6.82 22.04
CA LYS A 154 10.61 7.21 22.18
C LYS A 154 10.98 8.38 21.26
N LEU A 155 10.48 8.39 20.02
CA LEU A 155 10.71 9.50 19.09
C LEU A 155 10.03 10.79 19.56
N TRP A 156 8.86 10.71 20.21
CA TRP A 156 8.22 11.86 20.83
C TRP A 156 9.03 12.41 22.02
N GLU A 157 9.49 11.55 22.89
CA GLU A 157 10.33 11.90 24.04
C GLU A 157 11.67 12.52 23.62
N ALA A 158 12.17 12.12 22.46
CA ALA A 158 13.34 12.73 21.81
C ALA A 158 13.05 14.09 21.16
N GLY A 159 11.84 14.64 21.28
CA GLY A 159 11.48 15.95 20.74
C GLY A 159 10.85 15.93 19.36
N ILE A 160 10.75 14.78 18.67
CA ILE A 160 10.16 14.69 17.35
C ILE A 160 8.64 14.83 17.45
N ARG A 161 8.04 15.60 16.54
CA ARG A 161 6.62 15.96 16.52
C ARG A 161 6.01 15.66 15.13
N PRO A 162 4.69 15.68 14.95
CA PRO A 162 4.06 15.56 13.63
C PRO A 162 4.64 16.56 12.63
N TRP A 163 4.74 16.17 11.37
CA TRP A 163 5.35 16.96 10.30
C TRP A 163 4.82 18.40 10.22
N SER A 164 3.53 18.59 10.42
CA SER A 164 2.92 19.93 10.46
C SER A 164 3.55 20.88 11.45
N THR A 165 4.19 20.38 12.53
CA THR A 165 4.88 21.18 13.54
C THR A 165 6.20 21.76 13.02
N TYR A 166 6.80 21.11 12.01
CA TYR A 166 8.05 21.58 11.39
C TYR A 166 7.83 22.67 10.35
N GLY A 167 6.57 22.96 9.96
CA GLY A 167 6.27 24.02 8.99
C GLY A 167 6.97 23.86 7.63
N GLY A 168 7.23 22.61 7.22
CA GLY A 168 7.96 22.32 5.98
C GLY A 168 9.48 22.28 6.12
N ASN A 169 10.04 22.47 7.32
CA ASN A 169 11.49 22.51 7.55
C ASN A 169 12.06 21.08 7.71
N LEU A 170 12.50 20.49 6.59
CA LEU A 170 13.14 19.17 6.55
C LEU A 170 14.47 19.11 7.29
N GLU A 171 15.24 20.22 7.28
CA GLU A 171 16.52 20.29 7.98
C GLU A 171 16.34 20.21 9.50
N ALA A 172 15.32 20.90 10.04
CA ALA A 172 14.97 20.82 11.46
C ALA A 172 14.58 19.38 11.84
N PHE A 173 13.72 18.74 11.06
CA PHE A 173 13.38 17.33 11.29
C PHE A 173 14.62 16.43 11.22
N GLY A 174 15.47 16.61 10.19
CA GLY A 174 16.70 15.84 10.04
C GLY A 174 17.70 16.02 11.18
N ARG A 175 17.82 17.24 11.72
CA ARG A 175 18.63 17.53 12.92
C ARG A 175 18.11 16.77 14.13
N ASP A 176 16.81 16.84 14.41
CA ASP A 176 16.20 16.18 15.56
C ASP A 176 16.32 14.64 15.45
N LEU A 177 16.12 14.09 14.24
CA LEU A 177 16.27 12.66 13.99
C LEU A 177 17.72 12.19 14.13
N ARG A 178 18.71 12.96 13.61
CA ARG A 178 20.14 12.67 13.80
C ARG A 178 20.51 12.71 15.28
N GLN A 179 20.06 13.72 16.02
CA GLN A 179 20.32 13.83 17.45
C GLN A 179 19.82 12.60 18.21
N TYR A 180 18.60 12.16 17.94
CA TYR A 180 18.07 10.94 18.55
C TYR A 180 18.89 9.73 18.16
N TRP A 181 19.27 9.57 16.90
CA TRP A 181 20.04 8.43 16.43
C TRP A 181 21.50 8.41 16.89
N GLN A 182 22.06 9.53 17.39
CA GLN A 182 23.36 9.50 18.06
C GLN A 182 23.35 8.64 19.33
N THR A 183 22.20 8.55 19.99
CA THR A 183 22.03 7.76 21.23
C THR A 183 21.44 6.37 20.99
N ALA A 184 20.80 6.15 19.84
CA ALA A 184 20.19 4.87 19.47
C ALA A 184 21.12 4.06 18.55
N PRO A 185 21.55 2.85 18.91
CA PRO A 185 22.36 2.01 18.03
C PRO A 185 21.59 1.59 16.79
N LEU A 186 22.29 1.20 15.71
CA LEU A 186 21.68 0.91 14.39
C LEU A 186 20.67 -0.24 14.44
N ASP A 187 20.88 -1.23 15.25
CA ASP A 187 19.98 -2.37 15.44
C ASP A 187 18.65 -2.00 16.12
N GLU A 188 18.60 -0.85 16.80
CA GLU A 188 17.36 -0.27 17.32
C GLU A 188 16.66 0.66 16.35
N ARG A 189 17.33 1.16 15.29
CA ARG A 189 16.75 2.06 14.28
C ARG A 189 15.91 1.28 13.26
N VAL A 190 14.95 0.53 13.75
CA VAL A 190 14.11 -0.36 12.95
C VAL A 190 12.80 0.34 12.58
N TRP A 191 12.57 0.52 11.29
CA TRP A 191 11.30 0.96 10.75
C TRP A 191 10.68 -0.16 9.90
N ALA A 192 9.37 -0.23 9.85
CA ALA A 192 8.68 -1.30 9.12
C ALA A 192 7.85 -0.76 7.96
N VAL A 193 7.82 -1.54 6.89
CA VAL A 193 6.93 -1.34 5.74
C VAL A 193 6.23 -2.66 5.43
N VAL A 194 5.18 -2.60 4.60
CA VAL A 194 4.33 -3.78 4.35
C VAL A 194 4.84 -4.66 3.22
N LEU A 195 5.72 -4.14 2.36
CA LEU A 195 6.28 -4.83 1.19
C LEU A 195 7.54 -4.09 0.76
N SER A 196 8.59 -4.83 0.38
CA SER A 196 9.76 -4.26 -0.29
C SER A 196 9.41 -3.80 -1.71
N SER A 197 10.23 -2.94 -2.28
CA SER A 197 10.03 -2.42 -3.65
C SER A 197 8.61 -1.86 -3.84
N SER A 198 8.12 -1.11 -2.87
CA SER A 198 6.78 -0.52 -2.86
C SER A 198 6.85 0.97 -2.60
N ILE A 199 5.78 1.69 -2.92
CA ILE A 199 5.69 3.12 -2.61
C ILE A 199 5.91 3.40 -1.11
N TYR A 200 5.58 2.47 -0.20
CA TYR A 200 5.79 2.63 1.23
C TYR A 200 7.26 2.62 1.60
N GLU A 201 8.03 1.69 1.04
CA GLU A 201 9.48 1.70 1.22
C GLU A 201 10.10 2.96 0.61
N TYR A 202 9.64 3.33 -0.60
CA TYR A 202 10.14 4.54 -1.26
C TYR A 202 9.84 5.80 -0.45
N PHE A 203 8.67 5.92 0.15
CA PHE A 203 8.31 7.08 0.97
C PHE A 203 9.13 7.17 2.26
N VAL A 204 9.37 6.06 2.94
CA VAL A 204 10.24 6.04 4.11
C VAL A 204 11.66 6.48 3.73
N ARG A 205 12.23 5.89 2.67
CA ARG A 205 13.57 6.27 2.21
C ARG A 205 13.62 7.69 1.68
N TYR A 206 12.59 8.12 0.96
CA TYR A 206 12.48 9.48 0.43
C TYR A 206 12.45 10.52 1.53
N LEU A 207 11.62 10.33 2.56
CA LEU A 207 11.50 11.23 3.71
C LEU A 207 12.83 11.37 4.46
N VAL A 208 13.47 10.25 4.78
CA VAL A 208 14.74 10.24 5.52
C VAL A 208 15.85 10.90 4.69
N ALA A 209 15.89 10.63 3.38
CA ALA A 209 16.86 11.26 2.49
C ALA A 209 16.59 12.76 2.28
N ALA A 210 15.33 13.17 2.17
CA ALA A 210 14.94 14.58 2.10
C ALA A 210 15.35 15.37 3.36
N ALA A 211 15.39 14.69 4.52
CA ALA A 211 15.91 15.24 5.78
C ALA A 211 17.47 15.23 5.87
N GLY A 212 18.17 14.92 4.77
CA GLY A 212 19.63 14.92 4.69
C GLY A 212 20.31 13.74 5.36
N ILE A 213 19.63 12.60 5.50
CA ILE A 213 20.17 11.38 6.11
C ILE A 213 20.13 10.23 5.09
N ASN A 214 21.23 9.49 4.94
CA ASN A 214 21.25 8.34 4.05
C ASN A 214 20.48 7.15 4.69
N PRO A 215 19.30 6.76 4.17
CA PRO A 215 18.50 5.69 4.75
C PRO A 215 19.12 4.30 4.56
N LEU A 216 20.08 4.14 3.64
CA LEU A 216 20.72 2.85 3.37
C LEU A 216 21.69 2.47 4.51
N ASP A 217 22.32 3.45 5.15
CA ASP A 217 23.33 3.24 6.19
C ASP A 217 22.77 3.52 7.60
N SER A 218 21.74 4.34 7.71
CA SER A 218 21.26 4.88 8.99
C SER A 218 20.01 4.19 9.51
N LEU A 219 19.34 3.38 8.69
CA LEU A 219 18.03 2.83 8.99
C LEU A 219 17.95 1.36 8.56
N ARG A 220 17.41 0.51 9.44
CA ARG A 220 17.03 -0.86 9.12
C ARG A 220 15.55 -0.94 8.79
N LEU A 221 15.22 -1.26 7.53
CA LEU A 221 13.85 -1.53 7.11
C LEU A 221 13.53 -3.02 7.23
N ILE A 222 12.35 -3.32 7.80
CA ILE A 222 11.81 -4.67 7.89
C ILE A 222 10.43 -4.75 7.25
N ILE A 223 10.08 -5.92 6.72
CA ILE A 223 8.76 -6.19 6.17
C ILE A 223 7.88 -6.77 7.29
N THR A 224 6.75 -6.11 7.54
CA THR A 224 5.81 -6.52 8.59
C THR A 224 4.38 -6.49 8.06
N PRO A 225 3.59 -7.56 8.22
CA PRO A 225 2.17 -7.55 7.89
C PRO A 225 1.40 -6.49 8.70
N PRO A 226 0.39 -5.81 8.11
CA PRO A 226 -0.35 -4.76 8.80
C PRO A 226 -0.89 -5.14 10.19
N PRO A 227 -1.47 -6.33 10.42
CA PRO A 227 -1.98 -6.71 11.75
C PRO A 227 -0.92 -6.78 12.86
N GLN A 228 0.36 -6.91 12.49
CA GLN A 228 1.47 -7.04 13.44
C GLN A 228 2.13 -5.69 13.79
N MET A 229 1.84 -4.61 13.03
CA MET A 229 2.51 -3.31 13.19
C MET A 229 2.39 -2.76 14.62
N VAL A 230 1.16 -2.66 15.12
CA VAL A 230 0.88 -2.07 16.44
C VAL A 230 1.46 -2.94 17.57
N SER A 231 1.34 -4.27 17.49
CA SER A 231 1.90 -5.18 18.51
C SER A 231 3.42 -5.12 18.54
N ASN A 232 4.08 -5.11 17.39
CA ASN A 232 5.54 -5.05 17.30
C ASN A 232 6.09 -3.69 17.80
N MET A 233 5.40 -2.59 17.46
CA MET A 233 5.76 -1.27 18.03
C MET A 233 5.58 -1.24 19.56
N ARG A 234 4.51 -1.83 20.08
CA ARG A 234 4.24 -1.89 21.53
C ARG A 234 5.34 -2.59 22.32
N ILE A 235 5.88 -3.68 21.80
CA ILE A 235 6.98 -4.42 22.45
C ILE A 235 8.37 -3.83 22.13
N GLY A 236 8.43 -2.71 21.39
CA GLY A 236 9.69 -2.04 21.07
C GLY A 236 10.49 -2.66 19.92
N ALA A 237 9.91 -3.61 19.15
CA ALA A 237 10.59 -4.26 18.03
C ALA A 237 10.80 -3.32 16.84
N MET A 238 10.16 -2.14 16.84
CA MET A 238 10.33 -1.10 15.82
C MET A 238 10.05 0.28 16.40
N GLN A 239 10.71 1.30 15.83
CA GLN A 239 10.50 2.71 16.21
C GLN A 239 9.40 3.37 15.39
N ALA A 240 9.22 2.92 14.14
CA ALA A 240 8.26 3.50 13.22
C ALA A 240 7.76 2.43 12.24
N TYR A 241 6.64 2.76 11.59
CA TYR A 241 6.16 1.99 10.45
C TYR A 241 5.38 2.88 9.48
N MET A 242 5.34 2.44 8.22
CA MET A 242 4.41 2.99 7.23
C MET A 242 3.39 1.93 6.82
N VAL A 243 2.11 2.27 6.97
CA VAL A 243 1.00 1.35 6.72
C VAL A 243 -0.27 2.11 6.34
N ALA A 244 -1.21 1.41 5.68
CA ALA A 244 -2.56 1.92 5.45
C ALA A 244 -3.41 1.92 6.74
N GLU A 245 -4.46 2.76 6.77
CA GLU A 245 -5.46 2.72 7.84
C GLU A 245 -6.17 1.34 7.88
N PRO A 246 -6.60 0.89 9.06
CA PRO A 246 -6.79 1.62 10.33
C PRO A 246 -5.63 1.49 11.33
N TRP A 247 -4.45 1.06 10.92
CA TRP A 247 -3.38 0.68 11.84
C TRP A 247 -2.66 1.87 12.45
N ASN A 248 -2.62 3.02 11.77
CA ASN A 248 -2.10 4.27 12.34
C ASN A 248 -3.08 4.80 13.40
N THR A 249 -4.36 4.92 13.06
CA THR A 249 -5.42 5.26 14.02
C THR A 249 -5.40 4.33 15.24
N ARG A 250 -5.18 3.03 15.04
CA ARG A 250 -5.14 2.06 16.15
C ARG A 250 -3.98 2.30 17.12
N ALA A 251 -2.83 2.75 16.63
CA ALA A 251 -1.70 3.08 17.51
C ALA A 251 -1.97 4.32 18.37
N ILE A 252 -2.80 5.24 17.87
CA ILE A 252 -3.12 6.51 18.53
C ILE A 252 -4.27 6.36 19.54
N VAL A 253 -5.36 5.71 19.12
CA VAL A 253 -6.63 5.65 19.86
C VAL A 253 -6.69 4.49 20.86
N GLY A 254 -5.73 3.55 20.83
CA GLY A 254 -5.66 2.43 21.78
C GLY A 254 -5.44 2.88 23.23
N ASN A 255 -5.70 1.99 24.21
CA ASN A 255 -5.43 2.27 25.62
C ASN A 255 -3.98 2.77 25.75
N GLU A 256 -3.84 4.03 26.19
CA GLU A 256 -2.58 4.75 26.41
C GLU A 256 -1.78 5.19 25.18
N GLY A 257 -2.28 5.07 23.95
CA GLY A 257 -1.58 5.47 22.72
C GLY A 257 -0.09 5.07 22.70
N ILE A 258 0.31 4.27 21.75
CA ILE A 258 1.71 3.80 21.66
C ILE A 258 2.53 4.57 20.64
N GLY A 259 1.87 5.39 19.84
CA GLY A 259 2.47 6.13 18.75
C GLY A 259 1.69 7.39 18.38
N PHE A 260 2.25 8.11 17.45
CA PHE A 260 1.63 9.27 16.81
C PHE A 260 1.93 9.23 15.32
N THR A 261 1.04 9.75 14.49
CA THR A 261 1.29 9.92 13.06
C THR A 261 2.28 11.06 12.87
N PHE A 262 3.42 10.75 12.28
CA PHE A 262 4.40 11.76 11.89
C PHE A 262 3.93 12.52 10.65
N ALA A 263 3.63 11.79 9.57
CA ALA A 263 3.14 12.35 8.32
C ALA A 263 2.21 11.35 7.63
N GLN A 264 1.15 11.84 6.98
CA GLN A 264 0.40 11.06 6.02
C GLN A 264 1.17 10.98 4.69
N GLY A 265 0.95 9.93 3.90
CA GLY A 265 1.64 9.80 2.61
C GLY A 265 1.36 10.95 1.65
N ARG A 266 0.18 11.60 1.74
CA ARG A 266 -0.16 12.81 0.99
C ARG A 266 0.73 14.02 1.31
N GLU A 267 1.35 14.06 2.48
CA GLU A 267 2.30 15.10 2.88
C GLU A 267 3.71 14.82 2.32
N ILE A 268 3.98 13.57 1.89
CA ILE A 268 5.22 13.18 1.21
C ILE A 268 5.08 13.36 -0.30
N TRP A 269 3.96 12.88 -0.87
CA TRP A 269 3.60 13.10 -2.27
C TRP A 269 2.08 13.27 -2.36
N GLN A 270 1.64 14.50 -2.58
CA GLN A 270 0.22 14.82 -2.76
C GLN A 270 -0.31 14.19 -4.05
N GLY A 271 -1.43 13.48 -3.94
CA GLY A 271 -2.05 12.82 -5.09
C GLY A 271 -1.43 11.46 -5.45
N HIS A 272 -0.52 10.91 -4.65
CA HIS A 272 0.12 9.63 -4.95
C HIS A 272 -0.88 8.47 -5.10
N PRO A 273 -0.67 7.54 -6.06
CA PRO A 273 -1.45 6.32 -6.15
C PRO A 273 -1.03 5.37 -5.02
N ASP A 274 -1.99 4.79 -4.31
CA ASP A 274 -1.67 3.85 -3.22
C ASP A 274 -1.92 2.40 -3.61
N ARG A 275 -3.06 2.08 -4.23
CA ARG A 275 -3.41 0.71 -4.64
C ARG A 275 -3.77 0.64 -6.11
N LEU A 276 -3.25 -0.40 -6.76
CA LEU A 276 -3.60 -0.75 -8.13
C LEU A 276 -4.37 -2.08 -8.14
N LEU A 277 -5.35 -2.21 -9.03
CA LEU A 277 -6.02 -3.47 -9.30
C LEU A 277 -5.13 -4.32 -10.22
N ALA A 278 -4.28 -5.14 -9.64
CA ALA A 278 -3.31 -5.95 -10.37
C ALA A 278 -3.92 -7.23 -10.92
N VAL A 279 -3.53 -7.55 -12.14
CA VAL A 279 -3.80 -8.82 -12.82
C VAL A 279 -2.55 -9.27 -13.57
N ARG A 280 -2.51 -10.54 -14.00
CA ARG A 280 -1.54 -10.97 -15.02
C ARG A 280 -1.96 -10.42 -16.38
N GLU A 281 -1.00 -10.08 -17.23
CA GLU A 281 -1.27 -9.64 -18.60
C GLU A 281 -2.04 -10.70 -19.40
N SER A 282 -1.71 -12.00 -19.21
CA SER A 282 -2.45 -13.12 -19.80
C SER A 282 -3.92 -13.14 -19.41
N PHE A 283 -4.27 -12.72 -18.17
CA PHE A 283 -5.68 -12.68 -17.76
C PHE A 283 -6.50 -11.69 -18.61
N ILE A 284 -5.93 -10.55 -18.97
CA ILE A 284 -6.59 -9.58 -19.85
C ILE A 284 -6.70 -10.12 -21.28
N GLN A 285 -5.67 -10.84 -21.76
CA GLN A 285 -5.66 -11.44 -23.11
C GLN A 285 -6.67 -12.57 -23.23
N ASP A 286 -6.73 -13.44 -22.24
CA ASP A 286 -7.59 -14.63 -22.25
C ASP A 286 -9.05 -14.32 -21.87
N HIS A 287 -9.28 -13.25 -21.06
CA HIS A 287 -10.59 -12.93 -20.48
C HIS A 287 -10.91 -11.42 -20.57
N PRO A 288 -10.87 -10.80 -21.77
CA PRO A 288 -11.01 -9.36 -21.92
C PRO A 288 -12.36 -8.80 -21.46
N LYS A 289 -13.48 -9.49 -21.70
CA LYS A 289 -14.80 -9.03 -21.25
C LYS A 289 -14.95 -9.18 -19.74
N THR A 290 -14.45 -10.27 -19.17
CA THR A 290 -14.42 -10.51 -17.73
C THR A 290 -13.64 -9.41 -17.01
N TYR A 291 -12.46 -9.02 -17.53
CA TYR A 291 -11.66 -7.95 -16.95
C TYR A 291 -12.37 -6.60 -17.03
N ARG A 292 -13.01 -6.27 -18.18
CA ARG A 292 -13.82 -5.05 -18.34
C ARG A 292 -14.95 -4.98 -17.32
N SER A 293 -15.68 -6.10 -17.13
CA SER A 293 -16.74 -6.22 -16.11
C SER A 293 -16.20 -6.01 -14.69
N LEU A 294 -15.04 -6.56 -14.35
CA LEU A 294 -14.41 -6.34 -13.04
C LEU A 294 -14.05 -4.87 -12.83
N VAL A 295 -13.42 -4.23 -13.81
CA VAL A 295 -13.04 -2.81 -13.71
C VAL A 295 -14.27 -1.91 -13.58
N LYS A 296 -15.35 -2.16 -14.33
CA LYS A 296 -16.62 -1.41 -14.21
C LYS A 296 -17.21 -1.54 -12.80
N ALA A 297 -17.29 -2.75 -12.26
CA ALA A 297 -17.78 -2.98 -10.90
C ALA A 297 -16.94 -2.22 -9.86
N MET A 298 -15.63 -2.22 -10.04
CA MET A 298 -14.71 -1.53 -9.12
C MET A 298 -14.77 0.00 -9.24
N ILE A 299 -14.92 0.56 -10.45
CA ILE A 299 -15.13 2.00 -10.64
C ILE A 299 -16.40 2.46 -9.93
N GLU A 300 -17.53 1.75 -10.13
CA GLU A 300 -18.79 2.09 -9.48
C GLU A 300 -18.69 1.98 -7.95
N ALA A 301 -17.98 0.97 -7.44
CA ALA A 301 -17.71 0.84 -6.02
C ALA A 301 -16.85 2.01 -5.48
N CYS A 302 -15.87 2.47 -6.25
CA CYS A 302 -15.06 3.63 -5.89
C CYS A 302 -15.90 4.92 -5.88
N GLN A 303 -16.81 5.10 -6.84
CA GLN A 303 -17.78 6.21 -6.85
C GLN A 303 -18.66 6.19 -5.61
N TYR A 304 -19.16 5.01 -5.24
CA TYR A 304 -19.95 4.84 -4.02
C TYR A 304 -19.18 5.23 -2.76
N CYS A 305 -17.94 4.74 -2.63
CA CYS A 305 -17.06 5.06 -1.51
C CYS A 305 -16.66 6.55 -1.45
N SER A 306 -16.61 7.22 -2.60
CA SER A 306 -16.24 8.62 -2.71
C SER A 306 -17.34 9.56 -2.22
N ASN A 307 -18.62 9.19 -2.42
CA ASN A 307 -19.75 10.01 -2.06
C ASN A 307 -19.79 10.28 -0.54
N PRO A 308 -19.73 11.55 -0.10
CA PRO A 308 -19.73 11.91 1.30
C PRO A 308 -20.92 11.33 2.10
N ALA A 309 -22.10 11.21 1.47
CA ALA A 309 -23.30 10.66 2.09
C ALA A 309 -23.16 9.16 2.46
N ASN A 310 -22.27 8.43 1.80
CA ASN A 310 -22.09 6.99 1.99
C ASN A 310 -20.92 6.66 2.94
N ARG A 311 -20.01 7.59 3.22
CA ARG A 311 -18.74 7.28 3.92
C ARG A 311 -18.92 6.69 5.31
N GLU A 312 -19.95 7.08 6.05
CA GLU A 312 -20.25 6.47 7.36
C GLU A 312 -20.72 5.00 7.22
N GLU A 313 -21.53 4.71 6.21
CA GLU A 313 -21.91 3.33 5.88
C GLU A 313 -20.71 2.51 5.43
N VAL A 314 -19.86 3.07 4.56
CA VAL A 314 -18.62 2.42 4.11
C VAL A 314 -17.73 2.06 5.31
N ALA A 315 -17.49 3.00 6.24
CA ALA A 315 -16.70 2.76 7.44
C ALA A 315 -17.30 1.65 8.33
N THR A 316 -18.62 1.58 8.39
CA THR A 316 -19.36 0.54 9.14
C THR A 316 -19.25 -0.82 8.46
N ILE A 317 -19.44 -0.90 7.13
CA ILE A 317 -19.33 -2.15 6.37
C ILE A 317 -17.93 -2.74 6.50
N ILE A 318 -16.87 -1.96 6.27
CA ILE A 318 -15.51 -2.48 6.37
C ILE A 318 -15.08 -2.83 7.79
N SER A 319 -15.78 -2.37 8.82
CA SER A 319 -15.54 -2.76 10.21
C SER A 319 -15.99 -4.19 10.52
N GLN A 320 -16.84 -4.77 9.71
CA GLN A 320 -17.33 -6.14 9.88
C GLN A 320 -16.17 -7.14 9.90
N ARG A 321 -16.41 -8.28 10.60
CA ARG A 321 -15.40 -9.35 10.74
C ARG A 321 -14.96 -9.94 9.41
N SER A 322 -15.85 -9.95 8.43
CA SER A 322 -15.56 -10.40 7.05
C SER A 322 -14.47 -9.56 6.37
N PHE A 323 -14.35 -8.28 6.70
CA PHE A 323 -13.41 -7.35 6.08
C PHE A 323 -12.24 -7.03 7.02
N THR A 324 -12.25 -5.89 7.70
CA THR A 324 -11.15 -5.52 8.61
C THR A 324 -11.26 -6.18 9.98
N GLY A 325 -12.47 -6.38 10.48
CA GLY A 325 -12.74 -6.79 11.86
C GLY A 325 -12.33 -5.72 12.90
N ALA A 326 -12.04 -4.51 12.45
CA ALA A 326 -11.70 -3.39 13.33
C ALA A 326 -12.98 -2.68 13.80
N LYS A 327 -12.94 -2.09 15.02
CA LYS A 327 -14.08 -1.27 15.48
C LYS A 327 -14.28 -0.06 14.57
N VAL A 328 -15.50 0.36 14.32
CA VAL A 328 -15.84 1.53 13.46
C VAL A 328 -15.04 2.78 13.84
N LYS A 329 -14.82 3.05 15.12
CA LYS A 329 -13.99 4.18 15.57
C LYS A 329 -12.55 4.16 15.05
N LEU A 330 -12.06 3.01 14.56
CA LEU A 330 -10.73 2.87 13.97
C LEU A 330 -10.75 2.99 12.45
N THR A 331 -11.79 2.48 11.77
CA THR A 331 -11.93 2.56 10.32
C THR A 331 -12.40 3.93 9.85
N ARG A 332 -13.25 4.58 10.65
CA ARG A 332 -13.92 5.84 10.34
C ARG A 332 -12.97 7.00 9.98
N PRO A 333 -11.89 7.28 10.76
CA PRO A 333 -11.02 8.42 10.45
C PRO A 333 -10.38 8.37 9.06
N GLY A 334 -9.98 7.19 8.59
CA GLY A 334 -9.38 7.03 7.27
C GLY A 334 -10.40 7.09 6.11
N ILE A 335 -11.70 6.91 6.38
CA ILE A 335 -12.77 6.91 5.37
C ILE A 335 -13.51 8.25 5.35
N VAL A 336 -13.93 8.73 6.53
CA VAL A 336 -14.80 9.92 6.66
C VAL A 336 -13.98 11.21 6.72
N GLY A 337 -12.74 11.14 7.20
CA GLY A 337 -11.92 12.27 7.59
C GLY A 337 -11.96 12.46 9.12
N ASN A 338 -11.62 13.65 9.60
CA ASN A 338 -11.43 13.90 11.04
C ASN A 338 -10.31 13.02 11.63
N TYR A 339 -9.20 13.00 10.94
CA TYR A 339 -8.03 12.21 11.29
C TYR A 339 -7.24 12.88 12.41
N ASN A 340 -6.91 12.12 13.45
CA ASN A 340 -6.08 12.59 14.57
C ASN A 340 -4.64 12.09 14.41
N TYR A 341 -3.67 13.01 14.39
CA TYR A 341 -2.24 12.67 14.37
C TYR A 341 -1.74 12.14 15.74
N GLY A 342 -2.50 12.34 16.81
CA GLY A 342 -2.12 11.92 18.15
C GLY A 342 -1.01 12.77 18.76
N GLY A 343 -0.32 12.19 19.72
CA GLY A 343 0.72 12.82 20.54
C GLY A 343 0.57 12.41 21.98
N PHE A 344 1.55 12.77 22.82
CA PHE A 344 1.58 12.35 24.22
C PHE A 344 1.45 13.53 25.22
N ASP A 345 1.09 14.68 24.69
CA ASP A 345 0.83 15.92 25.45
C ASP A 345 -0.68 16.23 25.58
N HIS A 346 -1.56 15.29 25.20
CA HIS A 346 -3.00 15.40 25.24
C HIS A 346 -3.59 16.56 24.40
N GLN A 347 -2.79 17.15 23.50
CA GLN A 347 -3.29 18.17 22.58
C GLN A 347 -3.93 17.52 21.34
N PRO A 348 -5.14 17.94 20.94
CA PRO A 348 -5.76 17.45 19.73
C PRO A 348 -5.01 17.94 18.48
N ARG A 349 -4.70 17.02 17.56
CA ARG A 349 -4.06 17.32 16.27
C ARG A 349 -4.92 16.75 15.16
N MET A 350 -6.06 17.39 14.96
CA MET A 350 -7.07 16.92 14.02
C MET A 350 -6.86 17.54 12.64
N THR A 351 -7.09 16.75 11.59
CA THR A 351 -7.35 17.25 10.25
C THR A 351 -8.75 16.85 9.82
N ASN A 352 -9.53 17.80 9.33
CA ASN A 352 -10.89 17.58 8.82
C ASN A 352 -10.88 17.29 7.30
N SER A 353 -9.73 16.93 6.75
CA SER A 353 -9.56 16.75 5.33
C SER A 353 -10.32 15.54 4.81
N ALA A 354 -11.18 15.75 3.82
CA ALA A 354 -11.87 14.69 3.10
C ALA A 354 -10.94 13.89 2.17
N ASP A 355 -9.70 14.37 1.97
CA ASP A 355 -8.68 13.79 1.11
C ASP A 355 -7.75 12.80 1.81
N THR A 356 -8.13 12.33 3.02
CA THR A 356 -7.38 11.27 3.74
C THR A 356 -7.29 10.00 2.87
N THR A 357 -8.40 9.59 2.23
CA THR A 357 -8.43 8.54 1.21
C THR A 357 -9.31 8.99 0.05
N LEU A 358 -8.77 8.91 -1.16
CA LEU A 358 -9.45 9.33 -2.39
C LEU A 358 -9.83 8.10 -3.21
N PHE A 359 -11.14 7.81 -3.29
CA PHE A 359 -11.63 6.64 -4.02
C PHE A 359 -12.02 6.98 -5.47
N PHE A 360 -12.65 8.12 -5.71
CA PHE A 360 -13.05 8.55 -7.05
C PHE A 360 -12.99 10.07 -7.21
N ASP A 361 -13.88 10.83 -6.55
CA ASP A 361 -13.91 12.27 -6.65
C ASP A 361 -12.68 12.90 -6.02
N LEU A 362 -12.16 13.95 -6.65
CA LEU A 362 -11.02 14.71 -6.18
C LEU A 362 -11.52 16.01 -5.55
N PRO A 363 -11.15 16.32 -4.31
CA PRO A 363 -11.43 17.63 -3.73
C PRO A 363 -10.57 18.71 -4.43
N ASP A 364 -11.06 19.95 -4.41
CA ASP A 364 -10.38 21.11 -5.00
C ASP A 364 -8.96 21.34 -4.44
N SER A 365 -8.70 20.85 -3.24
CA SER A 365 -7.37 20.87 -2.62
C SER A 365 -6.30 20.05 -3.35
N ILE A 366 -6.71 19.11 -4.22
CA ILE A 366 -5.79 18.25 -4.97
C ILE A 366 -5.51 18.84 -6.34
N SER A 367 -4.59 19.78 -6.40
CA SER A 367 -4.21 20.46 -7.65
C SER A 367 -3.19 19.67 -8.50
N THR A 368 -2.60 18.59 -7.95
CA THR A 368 -1.57 17.81 -8.63
C THR A 368 -2.11 16.79 -9.63
N ILE A 369 -3.42 16.58 -9.64
CA ILE A 369 -4.10 15.68 -10.57
C ILE A 369 -5.03 16.53 -11.44
N PRO A 370 -4.68 16.79 -12.71
CA PRO A 370 -5.45 17.68 -13.57
C PRO A 370 -6.77 17.01 -13.99
N HIS A 371 -7.90 17.72 -13.80
CA HIS A 371 -9.25 17.47 -14.35
C HIS A 371 -9.65 15.99 -14.40
N ASN A 372 -9.33 15.22 -13.37
CA ASN A 372 -9.54 13.79 -13.36
C ASN A 372 -10.04 13.30 -12.00
N HIS A 373 -10.48 12.05 -11.97
CA HIS A 373 -10.82 11.30 -10.78
C HIS A 373 -9.67 10.39 -10.33
N SER A 374 -9.72 9.89 -9.08
CA SER A 374 -8.61 9.18 -8.45
C SER A 374 -8.31 7.81 -9.07
N THR A 375 -9.26 7.19 -9.76
CA THR A 375 -9.13 5.83 -10.30
C THR A 375 -8.36 5.75 -11.63
N PHE A 376 -8.17 6.89 -12.34
CA PHE A 376 -7.29 6.93 -13.50
C PHE A 376 -5.82 6.79 -13.05
N LEU A 377 -5.05 5.98 -13.74
CA LEU A 377 -3.61 5.89 -13.51
C LEU A 377 -2.84 6.74 -14.54
N TRP A 378 -1.68 7.25 -14.11
CA TRP A 378 -0.78 8.00 -14.95
C TRP A 378 0.51 7.21 -15.19
N GLN A 379 0.88 6.98 -16.45
CA GLN A 379 2.13 6.27 -16.77
C GLN A 379 3.36 7.01 -16.22
N SER A 380 3.28 8.34 -16.05
CA SER A 380 4.33 9.12 -15.36
C SER A 380 4.57 8.67 -13.91
N GLU A 381 3.52 8.22 -13.19
CA GLU A 381 3.67 7.67 -11.84
C GLU A 381 4.45 6.35 -11.85
N CYS A 382 4.28 5.53 -12.91
CA CYS A 382 5.09 4.33 -13.13
C CYS A 382 6.57 4.67 -13.37
N LEU A 383 6.85 5.73 -14.17
CA LEU A 383 8.21 6.23 -14.37
C LEU A 383 8.84 6.70 -13.06
N TRP A 384 8.08 7.44 -12.23
CA TRP A 384 8.56 7.85 -10.91
C TRP A 384 8.92 6.66 -10.02
N LEU A 385 8.11 5.62 -9.99
CA LEU A 385 8.40 4.39 -9.23
C LEU A 385 9.70 3.71 -9.73
N MET A 386 9.95 3.70 -11.04
CA MET A 386 11.21 3.18 -11.59
C MET A 386 12.42 4.06 -11.22
N THR A 387 12.26 5.40 -11.12
CA THR A 387 13.34 6.26 -10.61
C THR A 387 13.68 5.93 -9.17
N GLN A 388 12.69 5.64 -8.32
CA GLN A 388 12.93 5.26 -6.93
C GLN A 388 13.56 3.86 -6.83
N ALA A 389 13.11 2.88 -7.63
CA ALA A 389 13.75 1.56 -7.68
C ALA A 389 15.24 1.66 -8.04
N THR A 390 15.57 2.55 -8.98
CA THR A 390 16.98 2.85 -9.37
C THR A 390 17.72 3.60 -8.26
N ARG A 391 17.08 4.64 -7.70
CA ARG A 391 17.67 5.47 -6.64
C ARG A 391 18.12 4.63 -5.45
N TRP A 392 17.36 3.60 -5.10
CA TRP A 392 17.63 2.76 -3.94
C TRP A 392 18.36 1.45 -4.27
N GLY A 393 18.84 1.32 -5.52
CA GLY A 393 19.67 0.17 -5.93
C GLY A 393 18.89 -1.14 -6.08
N GLN A 394 17.57 -1.10 -6.17
CA GLN A 394 16.75 -2.30 -6.40
C GLN A 394 16.82 -2.76 -7.86
N ILE A 395 17.18 -1.86 -8.77
CA ILE A 395 17.68 -2.13 -10.12
C ILE A 395 18.96 -1.32 -10.34
N SER A 396 19.86 -1.84 -11.18
CA SER A 396 21.19 -1.26 -11.39
C SER A 396 21.17 0.08 -12.15
N GLU A 397 20.23 0.25 -13.08
CA GLU A 397 20.10 1.44 -13.92
C GLU A 397 18.61 1.70 -14.25
N PHE A 398 18.30 2.95 -14.60
CA PHE A 398 16.97 3.31 -15.09
C PHE A 398 16.73 2.63 -16.44
N PRO A 399 15.59 1.94 -16.65
CA PRO A 399 15.37 1.15 -17.86
C PRO A 399 15.32 2.02 -19.13
N LYS A 400 16.09 1.68 -20.14
CA LYS A 400 16.09 2.40 -21.45
C LYS A 400 14.74 2.37 -22.15
N ASN A 401 13.93 1.34 -21.88
CA ASN A 401 12.57 1.16 -22.41
C ASN A 401 11.49 1.46 -21.36
N ALA A 402 11.75 2.38 -20.43
CA ALA A 402 10.87 2.69 -19.29
C ALA A 402 9.44 3.07 -19.73
N GLU A 403 9.28 3.85 -20.80
CA GLU A 403 7.97 4.22 -21.34
C GLU A 403 7.19 2.99 -21.86
N ALA A 404 7.85 2.06 -22.53
CA ALA A 404 7.23 0.83 -23.00
C ALA A 404 6.80 -0.05 -21.81
N ILE A 405 7.61 -0.11 -20.75
CA ILE A 405 7.28 -0.79 -19.50
C ILE A 405 6.06 -0.12 -18.84
N ALA A 406 6.06 1.21 -18.74
CA ALA A 406 4.96 1.97 -18.15
C ALA A 406 3.63 1.71 -18.90
N ARG A 407 3.65 1.77 -20.22
CA ARG A 407 2.49 1.49 -21.08
C ARG A 407 1.94 0.07 -20.92
N GLN A 408 2.82 -0.91 -20.76
CA GLN A 408 2.43 -2.31 -20.56
C GLN A 408 1.95 -2.59 -19.14
N ALA A 409 2.53 -1.94 -18.15
CA ALA A 409 2.23 -2.12 -16.73
C ALA A 409 0.98 -1.34 -16.32
N TRP A 410 0.84 -0.10 -16.80
CA TRP A 410 -0.23 0.83 -16.43
C TRP A 410 -1.07 1.14 -17.65
N ARG A 411 -2.13 0.37 -17.83
CA ARG A 411 -2.96 0.27 -19.03
C ARG A 411 -4.02 1.39 -19.09
N THR A 412 -3.56 2.63 -19.31
CA THR A 412 -4.40 3.83 -19.51
C THR A 412 -5.34 3.68 -20.68
N ASP A 413 -4.91 2.99 -21.73
CA ASP A 413 -5.72 2.63 -22.90
C ASP A 413 -6.99 1.87 -22.50
N LEU A 414 -6.85 0.78 -21.76
CA LEU A 414 -7.98 -0.01 -21.28
C LEU A 414 -8.88 0.76 -20.31
N TYR A 415 -8.28 1.59 -19.44
CA TYR A 415 -9.08 2.40 -18.54
C TYR A 415 -9.97 3.37 -19.31
N ARG A 416 -9.44 4.10 -20.30
CA ARG A 416 -10.21 5.05 -21.12
C ARG A 416 -11.35 4.36 -21.87
N ASP A 417 -11.08 3.20 -22.47
CA ASP A 417 -12.11 2.43 -23.16
C ASP A 417 -13.26 2.05 -22.21
N ILE A 418 -12.90 1.51 -21.02
CA ILE A 418 -13.90 1.05 -20.04
C ILE A 418 -14.68 2.23 -19.45
N ALA A 419 -13.98 3.30 -19.07
CA ALA A 419 -14.57 4.52 -18.52
C ALA A 419 -15.49 5.21 -19.56
N GLY A 420 -15.09 5.22 -20.83
CA GLY A 420 -15.92 5.72 -21.93
C GLY A 420 -17.24 4.96 -22.08
N GLU A 421 -17.23 3.63 -21.93
CA GLU A 421 -18.47 2.82 -21.89
C GLU A 421 -19.38 3.15 -20.70
N MET A 422 -18.80 3.71 -19.62
CA MET A 422 -19.53 4.17 -18.43
C MET A 422 -19.91 5.66 -18.48
N GLY A 423 -19.58 6.37 -19.56
CA GLY A 423 -19.80 7.81 -19.69
C GLY A 423 -18.88 8.66 -18.81
N ILE A 424 -17.73 8.14 -18.40
CA ILE A 424 -16.76 8.82 -17.53
C ILE A 424 -15.69 9.49 -18.39
N ASN A 425 -15.51 10.79 -18.23
CA ASN A 425 -14.45 11.53 -18.91
C ASN A 425 -13.08 11.18 -18.36
N CYS A 426 -12.09 11.02 -19.24
CA CYS A 426 -10.71 10.73 -18.90
C CYS A 426 -9.75 11.69 -19.60
N PRO A 427 -8.55 11.94 -19.02
CA PRO A 427 -7.49 12.65 -19.73
C PRO A 427 -7.11 11.93 -21.02
N SER A 428 -6.78 12.69 -22.06
CA SER A 428 -6.20 12.18 -23.31
C SER A 428 -4.72 11.78 -23.13
N GLU A 429 -4.04 12.45 -22.21
CA GLU A 429 -2.62 12.29 -21.94
C GLU A 429 -2.38 11.06 -21.03
N ASP A 430 -1.23 10.38 -21.24
CA ASP A 430 -0.75 9.30 -20.39
C ASP A 430 0.17 9.80 -19.27
N TYR A 431 0.71 11.00 -19.43
CA TYR A 431 1.74 11.58 -18.57
C TYR A 431 1.28 12.91 -17.98
N LYS A 432 1.57 13.13 -16.72
CA LYS A 432 1.46 14.42 -16.04
C LYS A 432 2.77 14.80 -15.39
N VAL A 433 3.00 16.07 -15.25
CA VAL A 433 4.10 16.60 -14.44
C VAL A 433 3.65 16.69 -12.98
N GLU A 434 4.49 16.24 -12.06
CA GLU A 434 4.28 16.51 -10.64
C GLU A 434 4.95 17.85 -10.29
N PRO A 435 4.19 18.87 -9.89
CA PRO A 435 4.75 20.17 -9.52
C PRO A 435 5.61 20.06 -8.26
N SER A 436 6.46 21.05 -8.02
CA SER A 436 7.30 21.09 -6.82
C SER A 436 6.50 21.05 -5.51
N THR A 437 5.27 21.53 -5.53
CA THR A 437 4.34 21.49 -4.39
C THR A 437 3.80 20.10 -4.08
N ALA A 438 3.99 19.14 -5.00
CA ALA A 438 3.50 17.77 -4.79
C ALA A 438 4.36 16.98 -3.79
N PHE A 439 5.67 17.23 -3.78
CA PHE A 439 6.61 16.46 -2.95
C PHE A 439 7.08 17.25 -1.73
N ILE A 440 7.31 16.53 -0.63
CA ILE A 440 7.75 17.08 0.65
C ILE A 440 9.07 17.88 0.56
N ASP A 441 9.93 17.53 -0.39
CA ASP A 441 11.25 18.19 -0.60
C ASP A 441 11.20 19.30 -1.67
N GLY A 442 10.04 19.61 -2.21
CA GLY A 442 9.87 20.65 -3.20
C GLY A 442 10.44 20.33 -4.58
N LYS A 443 10.82 19.10 -4.87
CA LYS A 443 11.31 18.71 -6.20
C LYS A 443 10.16 18.51 -7.19
N ARG A 444 10.34 19.06 -8.39
CA ARG A 444 9.41 18.82 -9.52
C ARG A 444 9.81 17.51 -10.23
N PHE A 445 8.85 16.64 -10.51
CA PHE A 445 9.07 15.49 -11.39
C PHE A 445 8.47 15.73 -12.77
N ASP A 446 9.34 15.75 -13.77
CA ASP A 446 8.95 15.83 -15.18
C ASP A 446 9.21 14.47 -15.84
N PRO A 447 8.16 13.79 -16.34
CA PRO A 447 8.31 12.48 -16.96
C PRO A 447 9.10 12.49 -18.28
N SER A 448 9.37 13.66 -18.86
CA SER A 448 10.23 13.79 -20.02
C SER A 448 11.72 13.66 -19.70
N ASP A 449 12.11 13.87 -18.44
CA ASP A 449 13.50 13.69 -17.96
C ASP A 449 13.59 12.96 -16.62
N PRO A 450 13.19 11.66 -16.57
CA PRO A 450 13.25 10.89 -15.32
C PRO A 450 14.68 10.63 -14.85
N VAL A 451 15.67 10.63 -15.76
CA VAL A 451 17.07 10.45 -15.41
C VAL A 451 17.63 11.72 -14.77
N GLY A 452 17.31 12.91 -15.30
CA GLY A 452 17.67 14.18 -14.68
C GLY A 452 17.07 14.32 -13.28
N TYR A 453 15.80 13.92 -13.10
CA TYR A 453 15.18 13.86 -11.79
C TYR A 453 15.95 12.92 -10.83
N LEU A 454 16.27 11.70 -11.28
CA LEU A 454 17.04 10.71 -10.49
C LEU A 454 18.41 11.27 -10.08
N THR A 455 19.13 11.92 -11.00
CA THR A 455 20.47 12.45 -10.75
C THR A 455 20.48 13.74 -9.93
N SER A 456 19.34 14.42 -9.78
CA SER A 456 19.18 15.60 -8.93
C SER A 456 19.25 15.29 -7.42
N PHE A 457 19.29 14.01 -7.03
CA PHE A 457 19.39 13.60 -5.63
C PHE A 457 20.84 13.29 -5.26
N ASP A 458 21.35 13.91 -4.20
CA ASP A 458 22.67 13.63 -3.64
C ASP A 458 22.70 12.25 -2.95
N ILE A 459 21.61 11.90 -2.24
CA ILE A 459 21.47 10.61 -1.53
C ILE A 459 20.81 9.59 -2.43
N ARG A 460 21.63 8.63 -2.92
CA ARG A 460 21.22 7.50 -3.77
C ARG A 460 22.23 6.37 -3.70
N ALA A 461 21.84 5.14 -4.00
CA ALA A 461 22.67 3.94 -3.86
C ALA A 461 24.02 4.03 -4.61
N ASN A 462 24.04 4.64 -5.79
CA ASN A 462 25.23 4.73 -6.66
C ASN A 462 25.84 6.14 -6.70
N ALA A 463 25.61 6.98 -5.66
CA ALA A 463 26.25 8.29 -5.58
C ALA A 463 27.75 8.14 -5.31
N PRO A 464 28.62 9.00 -5.89
CA PRO A 464 30.03 9.02 -5.55
C PRO A 464 30.23 9.21 -4.05
N LYS A 465 31.11 8.44 -3.42
CA LYS A 465 31.34 8.45 -1.96
C LYS A 465 31.81 9.81 -1.40
N SER A 466 32.20 10.74 -2.25
CA SER A 466 32.67 12.08 -1.88
C SER A 466 31.59 12.99 -1.23
N TYR A 467 30.31 12.61 -1.31
CA TYR A 467 29.20 13.39 -0.75
C TYR A 467 28.74 12.92 0.65
N PHE A 468 29.35 11.88 1.22
CA PHE A 468 28.92 11.30 2.48
C PHE A 468 29.69 11.79 3.74
N PHE A 469 30.64 12.72 3.55
CA PHE A 469 31.48 13.25 4.65
C PHE A 469 31.56 14.79 4.61
N SER A 470 30.50 15.45 4.95
CA SER A 470 30.56 16.86 5.35
C SER A 470 29.56 17.13 6.49
#